data_ee209be5776dd90196099e61d0a4fa1f
#
_entry.id   ee209be5776dd90196099e61d0a4fa1f
#
_cell.length_a   1.000
_cell.length_b   1.000
_cell.length_c   1.000
_cell.angle_alpha   90.00
_cell.angle_beta   90.00
_cell.angle_gamma   90.00
#
_symmetry.space_group_name_H-M   'P 1'
#
loop_
_entity.id
_entity.type
_entity.pdbx_description
1 polymer ?
#
loop_
_entity_poly.entity_id
_entity_poly.type
_entity_poly.pdbx_seq_one_letter_code
_entity_poly.pdbx_strand_id
1 'polypeptide(L)'
;MIKEILNELNKVRSNPKKYAEEVLSPRIKYFEDKLYKAPGTIPIITNEGAAAVKECINVLNKTSPMGTLSLEKGLSLAAQMLADDQAKTGNIGHIGSDGSTHDKRIGLYGKRSITIGENCAYGPKTAEEIIAQLLIDDGVPDRGHRINILNEKFKKVGIGFNDKEKAPYGAVSVMDFAGDYISK
;
A
#
# COMPACT_ATOMS: atom_id res chain seq x y z
N MET A 1 5.33 10.95 -7.18
CA MET A 1 4.51 9.94 -6.44
C MET A 1 5.03 8.51 -6.62
N ILE A 2 5.11 7.91 -7.82
CA ILE A 2 5.48 6.48 -8.00
C ILE A 2 6.85 6.13 -7.39
N LYS A 3 7.88 6.95 -7.68
CA LYS A 3 9.23 6.76 -7.11
C LYS A 3 9.25 6.95 -5.59
N GLU A 4 8.45 7.86 -5.07
CA GLU A 4 8.35 8.12 -3.62
C GLU A 4 7.72 6.94 -2.90
N ILE A 5 6.65 6.35 -3.45
CA ILE A 5 6.02 5.14 -2.91
C ILE A 5 7.01 3.96 -2.93
N LEU A 6 7.75 3.76 -4.04
CA LEU A 6 8.77 2.72 -4.11
C LEU A 6 9.86 2.92 -3.04
N ASN A 7 10.33 4.15 -2.87
CA ASN A 7 11.33 4.47 -1.85
C ASN A 7 10.81 4.18 -0.46
N GLU A 8 9.56 4.53 -0.17
CA GLU A 8 8.94 4.31 1.13
C GLU A 8 8.71 2.82 1.42
N LEU A 9 8.25 2.03 0.43
CA LEU A 9 8.21 0.57 0.50
C LEU A 9 9.58 -0.02 0.85
N ASN A 10 10.62 0.44 0.16
CA ASN A 10 11.97 -0.07 0.37
C ASN A 10 12.61 0.41 1.69
N LYS A 11 12.22 1.58 2.17
CA LYS A 11 12.62 2.08 3.50
C LYS A 11 12.13 1.15 4.61
N VAL A 12 10.84 0.76 4.61
CA VAL A 12 10.32 -0.17 5.61
C VAL A 12 10.92 -1.57 5.45
N ARG A 13 11.10 -2.08 4.24
CA ARG A 13 11.66 -3.41 4.00
C ARG A 13 13.14 -3.51 4.41
N SER A 14 13.92 -2.46 4.16
CA SER A 14 15.34 -2.43 4.50
C SER A 14 15.62 -2.28 5.99
N ASN A 15 14.75 -1.58 6.72
CA ASN A 15 14.90 -1.39 8.16
C ASN A 15 13.53 -1.23 8.86
N PRO A 16 12.78 -2.33 9.06
CA PRO A 16 11.44 -2.29 9.64
C PRO A 16 11.42 -1.63 11.04
N LYS A 17 12.41 -1.95 11.89
CA LYS A 17 12.51 -1.40 13.24
C LYS A 17 12.67 0.12 13.23
N LYS A 18 13.57 0.64 12.40
CA LYS A 18 13.77 2.09 12.26
C LYS A 18 12.52 2.77 11.72
N TYR A 19 11.82 2.14 10.77
CA TYR A 19 10.56 2.65 10.25
C TYR A 19 9.48 2.74 11.34
N ALA A 20 9.38 1.73 12.20
CA ALA A 20 8.47 1.75 13.34
C ALA A 20 8.78 2.91 14.30
N GLU A 21 10.06 3.16 14.56
CA GLU A 21 10.50 4.23 15.46
C GLU A 21 10.28 5.62 14.89
N GLU A 22 10.70 5.86 13.63
CA GLU A 22 10.72 7.19 13.03
C GLU A 22 9.39 7.61 12.42
N VAL A 23 8.59 6.64 11.88
CA VAL A 23 7.36 6.93 11.14
C VAL A 23 6.11 6.58 11.91
N LEU A 24 6.05 5.40 12.56
CA LEU A 24 4.81 4.96 13.20
C LEU A 24 4.68 5.42 14.65
N SER A 25 5.75 5.36 15.46
CA SER A 25 5.69 5.73 16.88
C SER A 25 5.24 7.18 17.11
N PRO A 26 5.67 8.17 16.31
CA PRO A 26 5.20 9.56 16.47
C PRO A 26 3.70 9.74 16.24
N ARG A 27 3.02 8.81 15.55
CA ARG A 27 1.59 8.90 15.25
C ARG A 27 0.72 8.67 16.48
N ILE A 28 1.22 7.90 17.47
CA ILE A 28 0.44 7.51 18.66
C ILE A 28 -0.08 8.71 19.43
N LYS A 29 0.72 9.77 19.55
CA LYS A 29 0.35 11.00 20.29
C LYS A 29 -0.79 11.82 19.66
N TYR A 30 -1.16 11.51 18.42
CA TYR A 30 -2.24 12.20 17.70
C TYR A 30 -3.58 11.51 17.83
N PHE A 31 -3.67 10.43 18.60
CA PHE A 31 -4.93 9.74 18.87
C PHE A 31 -5.62 10.26 20.12
N GLU A 32 -6.91 10.52 19.99
CA GLU A 32 -7.87 10.68 21.08
C GLU A 32 -8.88 9.55 20.92
N ASP A 33 -8.72 8.47 21.71
CA ASP A 33 -9.45 7.20 21.53
C ASP A 33 -9.29 6.66 20.07
N LYS A 34 -10.34 6.66 19.29
CA LYS A 34 -10.31 6.22 17.88
C LYS A 34 -10.13 7.38 16.88
N LEU A 35 -10.12 8.60 17.35
CA LEU A 35 -9.98 9.77 16.49
C LEU A 35 -8.50 10.13 16.30
N TYR A 36 -8.01 10.04 15.07
CA TYR A 36 -6.65 10.45 14.69
C TYR A 36 -6.64 11.89 14.20
N LYS A 37 -5.84 12.75 14.85
CA LYS A 37 -5.76 14.19 14.63
C LYS A 37 -4.32 14.64 14.37
N ALA A 38 -3.70 14.21 13.28
CA ALA A 38 -2.38 14.71 12.93
C ALA A 38 -2.42 16.18 12.48
N PRO A 39 -1.41 17.00 12.81
CA PRO A 39 -1.34 18.39 12.39
C PRO A 39 -1.41 18.52 10.86
N GLY A 40 -2.23 19.45 10.37
CA GLY A 40 -2.39 19.73 8.94
C GLY A 40 -3.20 18.69 8.17
N THR A 41 -3.83 17.71 8.86
CA THR A 41 -4.71 16.73 8.23
C THR A 41 -6.16 16.86 8.71
N ILE A 42 -7.09 16.34 7.94
CA ILE A 42 -8.48 16.17 8.38
C ILE A 42 -8.54 15.07 9.42
N PRO A 43 -9.15 15.28 10.60
CA PRO A 43 -9.32 14.23 11.59
C PRO A 43 -10.07 13.02 11.04
N ILE A 44 -9.60 11.81 11.35
CA ILE A 44 -10.15 10.55 10.83
C ILE A 44 -10.58 9.67 12.00
N ILE A 45 -11.80 9.14 11.96
CA ILE A 45 -12.23 8.09 12.87
C ILE A 45 -11.68 6.75 12.37
N THR A 46 -10.88 6.11 13.21
CA THR A 46 -10.29 4.79 12.93
C THR A 46 -11.12 3.68 13.59
N ASN A 47 -10.91 2.43 13.17
CA ASN A 47 -11.63 1.29 13.74
C ASN A 47 -11.05 0.84 15.09
N GLU A 48 -9.72 0.84 15.21
CA GLU A 48 -9.00 0.24 16.34
C GLU A 48 -8.19 1.28 17.15
N GLY A 49 -8.16 2.55 16.70
CA GLY A 49 -7.41 3.60 17.40
C GLY A 49 -5.91 3.35 17.41
N ALA A 50 -5.22 3.88 18.42
CA ALA A 50 -3.79 3.70 18.60
C ALA A 50 -3.36 2.23 18.77
N ALA A 51 -4.30 1.32 19.05
CA ALA A 51 -3.99 -0.10 19.25
C ALA A 51 -3.43 -0.76 17.99
N ALA A 52 -4.00 -0.46 16.80
CA ALA A 52 -3.51 -0.97 15.53
C ALA A 52 -2.08 -0.47 15.22
N VAL A 53 -1.79 0.79 15.54
CA VAL A 53 -0.45 1.36 15.37
C VAL A 53 0.56 0.66 16.28
N LYS A 54 0.24 0.47 17.57
CA LYS A 54 1.10 -0.21 18.54
C LYS A 54 1.34 -1.67 18.15
N GLU A 55 0.32 -2.36 17.67
CA GLU A 55 0.42 -3.72 17.16
C GLU A 55 1.36 -3.79 15.96
N CYS A 56 1.21 -2.88 14.97
CA CYS A 56 2.11 -2.79 13.84
C CYS A 56 3.57 -2.54 14.24
N ILE A 57 3.81 -1.62 15.17
CA ILE A 57 5.15 -1.35 15.72
C ILE A 57 5.76 -2.61 16.33
N ASN A 58 4.99 -3.38 17.11
CA ASN A 58 5.45 -4.63 17.71
C ASN A 58 5.83 -5.68 16.65
N VAL A 59 5.09 -5.74 15.56
CA VAL A 59 5.41 -6.62 14.41
C VAL A 59 6.71 -6.16 13.75
N LEU A 60 6.82 -4.89 13.38
CA LEU A 60 8.01 -4.35 12.71
C LEU A 60 9.28 -4.48 13.54
N ASN A 61 9.19 -4.33 14.88
CA ASN A 61 10.31 -4.51 15.79
C ASN A 61 10.86 -5.95 15.80
N LYS A 62 10.06 -6.93 15.42
CA LYS A 62 10.43 -8.36 15.31
C LYS A 62 10.73 -8.79 13.89
N THR A 63 10.49 -7.93 12.90
CA THR A 63 10.68 -8.22 11.48
C THR A 63 12.15 -7.97 11.10
N SER A 64 12.79 -8.96 10.52
CA SER A 64 14.14 -8.81 9.97
C SER A 64 14.13 -7.96 8.70
N PRO A 65 15.19 -7.19 8.43
CA PRO A 65 15.39 -6.55 7.12
C PRO A 65 15.28 -7.56 5.98
N MET A 66 14.69 -7.14 4.87
CA MET A 66 14.49 -7.99 3.69
C MET A 66 14.89 -7.26 2.40
N GLY A 67 14.98 -8.01 1.30
CA GLY A 67 15.36 -7.46 0.00
C GLY A 67 14.39 -6.37 -0.48
N THR A 68 14.95 -5.37 -1.14
CA THR A 68 14.19 -4.28 -1.76
C THR A 68 13.39 -4.76 -2.98
N LEU A 69 12.31 -4.05 -3.26
CA LEU A 69 11.51 -4.24 -4.46
C LEU A 69 12.10 -3.40 -5.61
N SER A 70 12.10 -3.94 -6.81
CA SER A 70 12.39 -3.18 -8.03
C SER A 70 11.10 -2.87 -8.79
N LEU A 71 11.02 -1.64 -9.31
CA LEU A 71 9.87 -1.22 -10.11
C LEU A 71 9.86 -1.98 -11.44
N GLU A 72 8.69 -2.48 -11.82
CA GLU A 72 8.49 -3.22 -13.05
C GLU A 72 7.42 -2.54 -13.92
N LYS A 73 7.75 -2.29 -15.19
CA LYS A 73 6.89 -1.51 -16.10
C LYS A 73 5.52 -2.16 -16.32
N GLY A 74 5.50 -3.47 -16.62
CA GLY A 74 4.24 -4.17 -16.91
C GLY A 74 3.33 -4.25 -15.69
N LEU A 75 3.89 -4.46 -14.49
CA LEU A 75 3.13 -4.39 -13.24
C LEU A 75 2.60 -2.97 -13.00
N SER A 76 3.39 -1.93 -13.29
CA SER A 76 2.95 -0.53 -13.12
C SER A 76 1.82 -0.17 -14.08
N LEU A 77 1.81 -0.69 -15.30
CA LEU A 77 0.69 -0.52 -16.22
C LEU A 77 -0.59 -1.19 -15.71
N ALA A 78 -0.47 -2.40 -15.13
CA ALA A 78 -1.60 -3.11 -14.54
C ALA A 78 -2.18 -2.36 -13.33
N ALA A 79 -1.32 -1.93 -12.41
CA ALA A 79 -1.71 -1.14 -11.24
C ALA A 79 -2.35 0.21 -11.64
N GLN A 80 -1.77 0.90 -12.62
CA GLN A 80 -2.31 2.17 -13.12
C GLN A 80 -3.67 1.99 -13.78
N MET A 81 -3.89 0.88 -14.50
CA MET A 81 -5.17 0.57 -15.10
C MET A 81 -6.30 0.52 -14.03
N LEU A 82 -6.07 -0.12 -12.90
CA LEU A 82 -7.05 -0.15 -11.81
C LEU A 82 -7.19 1.22 -11.14
N ALA A 83 -6.08 1.92 -10.88
CA ALA A 83 -6.12 3.25 -10.29
C ALA A 83 -6.92 4.25 -11.13
N ASP A 84 -6.78 4.20 -12.45
CA ASP A 84 -7.52 5.06 -13.39
C ASP A 84 -9.00 4.68 -13.47
N ASP A 85 -9.30 3.38 -13.46
CA ASP A 85 -10.68 2.89 -13.42
C ASP A 85 -11.41 3.35 -12.15
N GLN A 86 -10.78 3.17 -11.00
CA GLN A 86 -11.35 3.57 -9.72
C GLN A 86 -11.47 5.10 -9.58
N ALA A 87 -10.49 5.87 -10.07
CA ALA A 87 -10.58 7.33 -10.10
C ALA A 87 -11.68 7.85 -11.04
N LYS A 88 -12.09 7.06 -12.02
CA LYS A 88 -13.18 7.40 -12.95
C LYS A 88 -14.55 7.00 -12.41
N THR A 89 -14.64 5.85 -11.76
CA THR A 89 -15.91 5.23 -11.33
C THR A 89 -16.27 5.54 -9.88
N GLY A 90 -15.29 5.84 -9.02
CA GLY A 90 -15.47 5.95 -7.58
C GLY A 90 -15.51 4.59 -6.87
N ASN A 91 -15.30 3.47 -7.58
CA ASN A 91 -15.29 2.13 -7.01
C ASN A 91 -14.04 1.90 -6.14
N ILE A 92 -14.13 0.94 -5.23
CA ILE A 92 -13.04 0.46 -4.39
C ILE A 92 -12.89 -1.06 -4.52
N GLY A 93 -11.77 -1.61 -4.04
CA GLY A 93 -11.50 -3.05 -4.04
C GLY A 93 -10.57 -3.48 -5.17
N HIS A 94 -10.56 -4.78 -5.48
CA HIS A 94 -9.57 -5.40 -6.36
C HIS A 94 -10.08 -5.72 -7.77
N ILE A 95 -11.37 -5.52 -8.00
CA ILE A 95 -12.01 -5.85 -9.28
C ILE A 95 -12.25 -4.57 -10.07
N GLY A 96 -11.75 -4.51 -11.29
CA GLY A 96 -12.02 -3.41 -12.21
C GLY A 96 -13.50 -3.36 -12.64
N SER A 97 -13.98 -2.21 -13.10
CA SER A 97 -15.37 -2.04 -13.58
C SER A 97 -15.69 -2.94 -14.77
N ASP A 98 -14.68 -3.41 -15.48
CA ASP A 98 -14.75 -4.40 -16.57
C ASP A 98 -14.75 -5.86 -16.08
N GLY A 99 -14.77 -6.10 -14.75
CA GLY A 99 -14.66 -7.42 -14.13
C GLY A 99 -13.24 -7.99 -14.10
N SER A 100 -12.21 -7.20 -14.43
CA SER A 100 -10.83 -7.67 -14.40
C SER A 100 -10.32 -7.85 -12.96
N THR A 101 -9.69 -8.99 -12.71
CA THR A 101 -8.91 -9.27 -11.49
C THR A 101 -7.48 -8.75 -11.64
N HIS A 102 -6.73 -8.59 -10.54
CA HIS A 102 -5.32 -8.20 -10.61
C HIS A 102 -4.49 -9.19 -11.45
N ASP A 103 -4.74 -10.49 -11.34
CA ASP A 103 -4.08 -11.51 -12.15
C ASP A 103 -4.30 -11.28 -13.66
N LYS A 104 -5.54 -11.00 -14.05
CA LYS A 104 -5.87 -10.72 -15.46
C LYS A 104 -5.17 -9.45 -15.94
N ARG A 105 -5.18 -8.36 -15.15
CA ARG A 105 -4.51 -7.10 -15.52
C ARG A 105 -3.00 -7.28 -15.66
N ILE A 106 -2.34 -7.94 -14.69
CA ILE A 106 -0.92 -8.26 -14.74
C ILE A 106 -0.56 -9.07 -16.01
N GLY A 107 -1.39 -10.06 -16.35
CA GLY A 107 -1.20 -10.93 -17.53
C GLY A 107 -1.28 -10.20 -18.87
N LEU A 108 -1.95 -9.03 -18.94
CA LEU A 108 -2.00 -8.21 -20.16
C LEU A 108 -0.61 -7.68 -20.55
N TYR A 109 0.22 -7.35 -19.59
CA TYR A 109 1.47 -6.62 -19.78
C TYR A 109 2.74 -7.44 -19.59
N GLY A 110 2.61 -8.72 -19.22
CA GLY A 110 3.80 -9.55 -19.02
C GLY A 110 3.48 -10.99 -18.60
N LYS A 111 4.56 -11.70 -18.27
CA LYS A 111 4.50 -13.04 -17.70
C LYS A 111 4.94 -12.96 -16.23
N ARG A 112 4.13 -13.50 -15.33
CA ARG A 112 4.38 -13.56 -13.90
C ARG A 112 4.83 -14.95 -13.43
N SER A 113 5.51 -14.99 -12.29
CA SER A 113 5.64 -16.19 -11.48
C SER A 113 4.33 -16.53 -10.74
N ILE A 114 4.36 -17.59 -9.94
CA ILE A 114 3.19 -18.07 -9.19
C ILE A 114 2.77 -17.07 -8.10
N THR A 115 3.74 -16.36 -7.49
CA THR A 115 3.49 -15.47 -6.34
C THR A 115 3.17 -14.06 -6.80
N ILE A 116 1.95 -13.61 -6.60
CA ILE A 116 1.48 -12.24 -6.84
C ILE A 116 0.64 -11.76 -5.67
N GLY A 117 0.48 -10.45 -5.53
CA GLY A 117 -0.41 -9.80 -4.57
C GLY A 117 -0.75 -8.39 -5.01
N GLU A 118 -1.82 -7.83 -4.48
CA GLU A 118 -2.25 -6.47 -4.77
C GLU A 118 -2.62 -5.76 -3.46
N ASN A 119 -2.18 -4.51 -3.31
CA ASN A 119 -2.65 -3.61 -2.27
C ASN A 119 -3.33 -2.40 -2.92
N CYS A 120 -4.47 -1.99 -2.36
CA CYS A 120 -5.16 -0.76 -2.71
C CYS A 120 -5.24 0.15 -1.48
N ALA A 121 -4.83 1.42 -1.62
CA ALA A 121 -4.95 2.44 -0.60
C ALA A 121 -5.79 3.61 -1.11
N TYR A 122 -6.60 4.19 -0.23
CA TYR A 122 -7.55 5.25 -0.59
C TYR A 122 -7.42 6.44 0.37
N GLY A 123 -7.38 7.64 -0.19
CA GLY A 123 -7.36 8.90 0.54
C GLY A 123 -6.00 9.57 0.64
N PRO A 124 -4.94 8.91 1.17
CA PRO A 124 -3.62 9.55 1.32
C PRO A 124 -2.99 10.00 0.00
N LYS A 125 -2.32 11.17 0.06
CA LYS A 125 -1.65 11.80 -1.10
C LYS A 125 -0.13 11.92 -0.94
N THR A 126 0.44 11.33 0.11
CA THR A 126 1.89 11.24 0.30
C THR A 126 2.32 9.79 0.41
N ALA A 127 3.51 9.47 -0.03
CA ALA A 127 4.04 8.10 0.01
C ALA A 127 4.09 7.56 1.44
N GLU A 128 4.50 8.37 2.41
CA GLU A 128 4.57 7.99 3.82
C GLU A 128 3.19 7.62 4.37
N GLU A 129 2.17 8.45 4.11
CA GLU A 129 0.81 8.16 4.57
C GLU A 129 0.20 6.93 3.90
N ILE A 130 0.46 6.73 2.59
CA ILE A 130 0.01 5.55 1.84
C ILE A 130 0.60 4.28 2.47
N ILE A 131 1.90 4.25 2.68
CA ILE A 131 2.58 3.05 3.23
C ILE A 131 2.25 2.86 4.72
N ALA A 132 2.17 3.93 5.51
CA ALA A 132 1.74 3.83 6.90
C ALA A 132 0.31 3.28 7.02
N GLN A 133 -0.64 3.73 6.19
CA GLN A 133 -2.01 3.21 6.16
C GLN A 133 -2.02 1.69 5.89
N LEU A 134 -1.31 1.23 4.87
CA LEU A 134 -1.25 -0.19 4.49
C LEU A 134 -0.50 -1.07 5.50
N LEU A 135 0.46 -0.51 6.24
CA LEU A 135 1.18 -1.22 7.30
C LEU A 135 0.34 -1.34 8.58
N ILE A 136 -0.29 -0.24 9.00
CA ILE A 136 -1.16 -0.21 10.17
C ILE A 136 -2.37 -1.12 9.92
N ASP A 137 -2.95 -1.01 8.73
CA ASP A 137 -4.01 -1.88 8.22
C ASP A 137 -5.24 -1.91 9.16
N ASP A 138 -5.63 -0.70 9.66
CA ASP A 138 -6.70 -0.49 10.62
C ASP A 138 -8.04 -1.04 10.09
N GLY A 139 -8.71 -1.87 10.89
CA GLY A 139 -9.98 -2.48 10.52
C GLY A 139 -9.88 -3.68 9.56
N VAL A 140 -8.66 -4.14 9.25
CA VAL A 140 -8.40 -5.34 8.43
C VAL A 140 -7.77 -6.43 9.30
N PRO A 141 -8.57 -7.37 9.85
CA PRO A 141 -8.11 -8.28 10.90
C PRO A 141 -6.96 -9.21 10.50
N ASP A 142 -6.88 -9.60 9.24
CA ASP A 142 -5.83 -10.47 8.70
C ASP A 142 -4.55 -9.72 8.31
N ARG A 143 -4.57 -8.37 8.37
CA ARG A 143 -3.43 -7.51 8.01
C ARG A 143 -2.86 -7.82 6.62
N GLY A 144 -3.73 -8.12 5.66
CA GLY A 144 -3.34 -8.59 4.32
C GLY A 144 -2.42 -7.62 3.57
N HIS A 145 -2.64 -6.30 3.68
CA HIS A 145 -1.80 -5.32 3.02
C HIS A 145 -0.39 -5.26 3.64
N ARG A 146 -0.28 -5.34 4.96
CA ARG A 146 1.01 -5.42 5.66
C ARG A 146 1.76 -6.69 5.28
N ILE A 147 1.06 -7.84 5.24
CA ILE A 147 1.65 -9.12 4.85
C ILE A 147 2.26 -9.03 3.45
N ASN A 148 1.58 -8.40 2.49
CA ASN A 148 2.14 -8.19 1.15
C ASN A 148 3.40 -7.32 1.18
N ILE A 149 3.41 -6.21 1.90
CA ILE A 149 4.58 -5.31 2.00
C ILE A 149 5.79 -6.04 2.58
N LEU A 150 5.58 -6.88 3.59
CA LEU A 150 6.63 -7.61 4.31
C LEU A 150 6.90 -9.01 3.76
N ASN A 151 6.35 -9.36 2.59
CA ASN A 151 6.58 -10.66 1.98
C ASN A 151 7.94 -10.74 1.28
N GLU A 152 8.83 -11.56 1.80
CA GLU A 152 10.18 -11.77 1.26
C GLU A 152 10.19 -12.40 -0.14
N LYS A 153 9.11 -13.09 -0.53
CA LYS A 153 8.99 -13.69 -1.85
C LYS A 153 8.78 -12.66 -2.95
N PHE A 154 8.26 -11.48 -2.62
CA PHE A 154 8.11 -10.41 -3.60
C PHE A 154 9.45 -9.72 -3.87
N LYS A 155 9.79 -9.56 -5.15
CA LYS A 155 11.02 -8.93 -5.66
C LYS A 155 10.69 -7.76 -6.59
N LYS A 156 9.50 -7.77 -7.19
CA LYS A 156 9.03 -6.81 -8.17
C LYS A 156 7.76 -6.14 -7.69
N VAL A 157 7.58 -4.87 -8.03
CA VAL A 157 6.35 -4.14 -7.76
C VAL A 157 6.01 -3.23 -8.95
N GLY A 158 4.74 -3.12 -9.26
CA GLY A 158 4.17 -2.06 -10.08
C GLY A 158 3.34 -1.14 -9.22
N ILE A 159 3.36 0.16 -9.52
CA ILE A 159 2.66 1.17 -8.73
C ILE A 159 1.83 2.04 -9.67
N GLY A 160 0.55 2.17 -9.36
CA GLY A 160 -0.40 3.10 -9.96
C GLY A 160 -0.88 4.13 -8.93
N PHE A 161 -1.10 5.37 -9.37
CA PHE A 161 -1.62 6.44 -8.53
C PHE A 161 -2.52 7.36 -9.34
N ASN A 162 -3.66 7.76 -8.76
CA ASN A 162 -4.56 8.74 -9.35
C ASN A 162 -5.28 9.53 -8.24
N ASP A 163 -5.25 10.85 -8.32
CA ASP A 163 -5.89 11.77 -7.37
C ASP A 163 -6.87 12.73 -8.04
N LYS A 164 -7.46 12.32 -9.17
CA LYS A 164 -8.46 13.11 -9.88
C LYS A 164 -9.79 13.15 -9.12
N GLU A 165 -10.68 14.05 -9.55
CA GLU A 165 -11.90 14.47 -8.87
C GLU A 165 -12.80 13.34 -8.33
N LYS A 166 -12.89 12.20 -9.04
CA LYS A 166 -13.72 11.07 -8.62
C LYS A 166 -12.95 9.96 -7.88
N ALA A 167 -11.65 10.16 -7.61
CA ALA A 167 -10.87 9.18 -6.89
C ALA A 167 -11.48 8.94 -5.49
N PRO A 168 -11.66 7.68 -5.08
CA PRO A 168 -12.21 7.35 -3.78
C PRO A 168 -11.43 8.05 -2.65
N TYR A 169 -12.16 8.74 -1.77
CA TYR A 169 -11.60 9.52 -0.66
C TYR A 169 -10.54 10.56 -1.09
N GLY A 170 -10.51 10.95 -2.38
CA GLY A 170 -9.63 11.99 -2.93
C GLY A 170 -8.34 11.49 -3.56
N ALA A 171 -7.96 10.23 -3.39
CA ALA A 171 -6.85 9.59 -4.09
C ALA A 171 -6.95 8.06 -4.03
N VAL A 172 -6.38 7.39 -5.01
CA VAL A 172 -6.20 5.93 -5.04
C VAL A 172 -4.76 5.59 -5.40
N SER A 173 -4.19 4.63 -4.67
CA SER A 173 -2.89 4.04 -4.96
C SER A 173 -3.03 2.53 -5.04
N VAL A 174 -2.51 1.92 -6.10
CA VAL A 174 -2.52 0.48 -6.33
C VAL A 174 -1.09 -0.02 -6.43
N MET A 175 -0.79 -1.14 -5.79
CA MET A 175 0.52 -1.79 -5.82
C MET A 175 0.35 -3.25 -6.19
N ASP A 176 0.83 -3.64 -7.37
CA ASP A 176 0.88 -5.02 -7.83
C ASP A 176 2.26 -5.62 -7.55
N PHE A 177 2.31 -6.64 -6.71
CA PHE A 177 3.53 -7.33 -6.31
C PHE A 177 3.71 -8.63 -7.08
N ALA A 178 4.96 -8.99 -7.36
CA ALA A 178 5.31 -10.31 -7.91
C ALA A 178 6.64 -10.82 -7.35
N GLY A 179 6.76 -12.15 -7.23
CA GLY A 179 8.04 -12.81 -6.91
C GLY A 179 9.01 -12.67 -8.08
N ASP A 180 8.54 -12.91 -9.30
CA ASP A 180 9.24 -12.67 -10.55
C ASP A 180 8.24 -12.23 -11.62
N TYR A 181 8.70 -11.39 -12.54
CA TYR A 181 7.88 -10.83 -13.62
C TYR A 181 8.75 -10.37 -14.79
N ILE A 182 8.29 -10.64 -16.00
CA ILE A 182 8.93 -10.22 -17.23
C ILE A 182 7.91 -9.41 -18.04
N SER A 183 8.11 -8.11 -18.16
CA SER A 183 7.30 -7.23 -19.01
C SER A 183 7.40 -7.64 -20.49
N LYS A 184 6.31 -7.46 -21.21
CA LYS A 184 6.28 -7.57 -22.69
C LYS A 184 7.01 -6.42 -23.34
#